data_e216ef17c0724a6d3ef3323355ff965c
#
_entry.id   e216ef17c0724a6d3ef3323355ff965c
#
_cell.length_a   1.000
_cell.length_b   1.000
_cell.length_c   1.000
_cell.angle_alpha   90.00
_cell.angle_beta   90.00
_cell.angle_gamma   90.00
#
_symmetry.space_group_name_H-M   'P 1'
#
loop_
_entity.id
_entity.type
_entity.pdbx_description
1 polymer ?
#
loop_
_entity_poly.entity_id
_entity_poly.type
_entity_poly.pdbx_seq_one_letter_code
_entity_poly.pdbx_strand_id
1 'polypeptide(L)'
;MWRSWRQRWCARRAGMRGDEGMGTLEFTITAPVIMLILCAGLQLGMWYLAQEAALTAARKAATVGAAYQASPADGTARARNWLAGVHLIKGTVVSSSGSTADRVRVTVTGTSLSLVPGWTPQVTKSAEVPVERWDVGP
;
A
#
# COMPACT_ATOMS: atom_id res chain seq x y z
N MET A 1 50.47 16.01 -51.61
CA MET A 1 50.10 16.37 -50.22
C MET A 1 48.61 16.19 -49.89
N TRP A 2 47.72 15.85 -50.81
CA TRP A 2 46.27 15.74 -50.56
C TRP A 2 45.75 14.34 -50.32
N ARG A 3 46.56 13.29 -50.48
CA ARG A 3 46.12 11.86 -50.30
C ARG A 3 46.16 11.38 -48.83
N SER A 4 46.93 12.05 -47.96
CA SER A 4 47.09 11.62 -46.57
C SER A 4 45.96 12.06 -45.63
N TRP A 5 45.17 13.07 -46.00
CA TRP A 5 44.08 13.59 -45.20
C TRP A 5 42.82 12.68 -45.24
N ARG A 6 42.56 12.07 -46.39
CA ARG A 6 41.37 11.19 -46.54
C ARG A 6 41.49 9.86 -45.76
N GLN A 7 42.68 9.34 -45.61
CA GLN A 7 42.89 8.09 -44.86
C GLN A 7 42.74 8.26 -43.38
N ARG A 8 43.00 9.43 -42.82
CA ARG A 8 42.84 9.71 -41.38
C ARG A 8 41.39 9.89 -40.96
N TRP A 9 40.52 10.30 -41.85
CA TRP A 9 39.09 10.44 -41.55
C TRP A 9 38.29 9.13 -41.58
N CYS A 10 38.70 8.20 -42.41
CA CYS A 10 38.06 6.87 -42.46
C CYS A 10 38.44 5.98 -41.24
N ALA A 11 39.66 6.12 -40.74
CA ALA A 11 40.10 5.36 -39.57
C ALA A 11 39.43 5.77 -38.27
N ARG A 12 38.98 7.03 -38.13
CA ARG A 12 38.25 7.49 -36.93
C ARG A 12 36.80 7.04 -36.87
N ARG A 13 36.19 6.70 -38.00
CA ARG A 13 34.79 6.19 -38.03
C ARG A 13 34.67 4.70 -37.80
N ALA A 14 35.73 3.95 -37.95
CA ALA A 14 35.71 2.50 -37.67
C ALA A 14 35.79 2.12 -36.19
N GLY A 15 36.27 3.03 -35.31
CA GLY A 15 36.41 2.78 -33.88
C GLY A 15 35.16 3.05 -33.04
N MET A 16 34.12 3.69 -33.60
CA MET A 16 32.93 4.10 -32.85
C MET A 16 31.73 3.17 -33.03
N ARG A 17 31.86 2.11 -33.80
CA ARG A 17 30.73 1.20 -34.10
C ARG A 17 30.60 -0.03 -33.14
N GLY A 18 31.57 -0.23 -32.27
CA GLY A 18 31.58 -1.38 -31.39
C GLY A 18 30.87 -1.20 -30.05
N ASP A 19 30.66 0.06 -29.62
CA ASP A 19 30.19 0.34 -28.27
C ASP A 19 28.68 0.69 -28.17
N GLU A 20 28.11 1.13 -29.30
CA GLU A 20 26.70 1.53 -29.34
C GLU A 20 25.72 0.32 -29.26
N GLY A 21 26.17 -0.86 -29.66
CA GLY A 21 25.33 -2.09 -29.61
C GLY A 21 25.32 -2.75 -28.22
N MET A 22 26.41 -2.64 -27.49
CA MET A 22 26.54 -3.30 -26.18
C MET A 22 25.73 -2.57 -25.09
N GLY A 23 25.75 -1.24 -25.10
CA GLY A 23 24.95 -0.41 -24.18
C GLY A 23 23.44 -0.56 -24.40
N THR A 24 23.00 -0.73 -25.66
CA THR A 24 21.58 -0.93 -26.00
C THR A 24 21.08 -2.30 -25.54
N LEU A 25 21.91 -3.34 -25.68
CA LEU A 25 21.60 -4.70 -25.21
C LEU A 25 21.54 -4.75 -23.67
N GLU A 26 22.47 -4.11 -22.99
CA GLU A 26 22.49 -4.02 -21.53
C GLU A 26 21.28 -3.26 -21.00
N PHE A 27 20.90 -2.14 -21.62
CA PHE A 27 19.71 -1.39 -21.26
C PHE A 27 18.43 -2.18 -21.50
N THR A 28 18.34 -2.94 -22.57
CA THR A 28 17.16 -3.76 -22.91
C THR A 28 16.88 -4.84 -21.87
N ILE A 29 17.93 -5.39 -21.24
CA ILE A 29 17.79 -6.40 -20.18
C ILE A 29 17.60 -5.71 -18.81
N THR A 30 18.30 -4.62 -18.54
CA THR A 30 18.30 -3.96 -17.23
C THR A 30 17.02 -3.17 -17.00
N ALA A 31 16.47 -2.50 -18.01
CA ALA A 31 15.27 -1.68 -17.87
C ALA A 31 14.04 -2.46 -17.36
N PRO A 32 13.69 -3.65 -17.91
CA PRO A 32 12.56 -4.42 -17.37
C PRO A 32 12.80 -4.91 -15.94
N VAL A 33 14.03 -5.24 -15.56
CA VAL A 33 14.36 -5.64 -14.19
C VAL A 33 14.15 -4.48 -13.21
N ILE A 34 14.64 -3.30 -13.55
CA ILE A 34 14.41 -2.08 -12.73
C ILE A 34 12.90 -1.81 -12.63
N MET A 35 12.17 -1.90 -13.74
CA MET A 35 10.73 -1.68 -13.75
C MET A 35 9.98 -2.65 -12.85
N LEU A 36 10.36 -3.92 -12.84
CA LEU A 36 9.78 -4.93 -11.94
C LEU A 36 10.06 -4.60 -10.48
N ILE A 37 11.27 -4.18 -10.13
CA ILE A 37 11.63 -3.78 -8.76
C ILE A 37 10.80 -2.58 -8.33
N LEU A 38 10.63 -1.57 -9.18
CA LEU A 38 9.80 -0.39 -8.89
C LEU A 38 8.33 -0.78 -8.70
N CYS A 39 7.78 -1.62 -9.57
CA CYS A 39 6.41 -2.12 -9.43
C CYS A 39 6.21 -2.91 -8.14
N ALA A 40 7.17 -3.76 -7.77
CA ALA A 40 7.14 -4.50 -6.52
C ALA A 40 7.17 -3.57 -5.30
N GLY A 41 8.03 -2.55 -5.32
CA GLY A 41 8.10 -1.53 -4.27
C GLY A 41 6.79 -0.76 -4.11
N LEU A 42 6.19 -0.30 -5.20
CA LEU A 42 4.88 0.36 -5.20
C LEU A 42 3.78 -0.55 -4.66
N GLN A 43 3.78 -1.81 -5.05
CA GLN A 43 2.80 -2.79 -4.59
C GLN A 43 2.87 -3.03 -3.08
N LEU A 44 4.08 -3.20 -2.55
CA LEU A 44 4.30 -3.34 -1.10
C LEU A 44 3.89 -2.08 -0.34
N GLY A 45 4.21 -0.90 -0.88
CA GLY A 45 3.80 0.38 -0.31
C GLY A 45 2.28 0.53 -0.23
N MET A 46 1.54 0.20 -1.29
CA MET A 46 0.08 0.25 -1.29
C MET A 46 -0.54 -0.73 -0.29
N TRP A 47 0.00 -1.94 -0.21
CA TRP A 47 -0.46 -2.92 0.78
C TRP A 47 -0.21 -2.45 2.21
N TYR A 48 0.96 -1.90 2.50
CA TYR A 48 1.28 -1.32 3.80
C TYR A 48 0.33 -0.18 4.17
N LEU A 49 0.11 0.77 3.26
CA LEU A 49 -0.82 1.88 3.48
C LEU A 49 -2.26 1.40 3.72
N ALA A 50 -2.69 0.35 3.02
CA ALA A 50 -4.00 -0.25 3.23
C ALA A 50 -4.11 -0.87 4.65
N GLN A 51 -3.05 -1.51 5.15
CA GLN A 51 -3.01 -2.04 6.52
C GLN A 51 -3.10 -0.93 7.56
N GLU A 52 -2.37 0.18 7.38
CA GLU A 52 -2.41 1.33 8.28
C GLU A 52 -3.78 2.02 8.26
N ALA A 53 -4.41 2.13 7.09
CA ALA A 53 -5.76 2.66 6.97
C ALA A 53 -6.78 1.78 7.71
N ALA A 54 -6.71 0.45 7.54
CA ALA A 54 -7.58 -0.49 8.23
C ALA A 54 -7.40 -0.41 9.76
N LEU A 55 -6.16 -0.33 10.23
CA LEU A 55 -5.85 -0.20 11.66
C LEU A 55 -6.36 1.12 12.24
N THR A 56 -6.20 2.20 11.51
CA THR A 56 -6.70 3.53 11.91
C THR A 56 -8.22 3.53 12.00
N ALA A 57 -8.91 2.92 11.02
CA ALA A 57 -10.35 2.76 11.05
C ALA A 57 -10.81 1.94 12.25
N ALA A 58 -10.14 0.80 12.52
CA ALA A 58 -10.45 -0.06 13.65
C ALA A 58 -10.26 0.66 14.99
N ARG A 59 -9.17 1.42 15.16
CA ARG A 59 -8.91 2.20 16.38
C ARG A 59 -9.97 3.29 16.58
N LYS A 60 -10.24 4.10 15.57
CA LYS A 60 -11.29 5.15 15.62
C LYS A 60 -12.65 4.55 15.96
N ALA A 61 -13.00 3.41 15.37
CA ALA A 61 -14.24 2.73 15.63
C ALA A 61 -14.32 2.18 17.05
N ALA A 62 -13.24 1.54 17.52
CA ALA A 62 -13.20 1.00 18.89
C ALA A 62 -13.32 2.12 19.93
N THR A 63 -12.64 3.26 19.73
CA THR A 63 -12.74 4.43 20.60
C THR A 63 -14.15 5.02 20.62
N VAL A 64 -14.80 5.18 19.46
CA VAL A 64 -16.19 5.68 19.41
C VAL A 64 -17.16 4.70 20.05
N GLY A 65 -16.99 3.40 19.78
CA GLY A 65 -17.85 2.36 20.35
C GLY A 65 -17.66 2.14 21.87
N ALA A 66 -16.50 2.51 22.41
CA ALA A 66 -16.17 2.41 23.82
C ALA A 66 -16.52 3.66 24.64
N ALA A 67 -16.88 4.76 23.99
CA ALA A 67 -17.26 6.00 24.64
C ALA A 67 -18.49 5.84 25.53
N TYR A 68 -18.63 6.72 26.50
CA TYR A 68 -19.77 6.71 27.43
C TYR A 68 -21.12 6.77 26.69
N GLN A 69 -22.03 5.86 26.99
CA GLN A 69 -23.34 5.70 26.34
C GLN A 69 -23.31 5.35 24.84
N ALA A 70 -22.15 5.04 24.28
CA ALA A 70 -22.05 4.55 22.90
C ALA A 70 -22.16 3.01 22.84
N SER A 71 -22.42 2.51 21.63
CA SER A 71 -22.50 1.08 21.35
C SER A 71 -21.41 0.64 20.38
N PRO A 72 -21.02 -0.65 20.34
CA PRO A 72 -20.13 -1.17 19.31
C PRO A 72 -20.66 -0.93 17.89
N ALA A 73 -21.99 -0.80 17.71
CA ALA A 73 -22.63 -0.50 16.43
C ALA A 73 -22.28 0.93 15.95
N ASP A 74 -22.23 1.91 16.86
CA ASP A 74 -21.85 3.29 16.54
C ASP A 74 -20.40 3.34 16.05
N GLY A 75 -19.52 2.56 16.71
CA GLY A 75 -18.14 2.39 16.27
C GLY A 75 -18.04 1.82 14.86
N THR A 76 -18.78 0.75 14.56
CA THR A 76 -18.75 0.15 13.20
C THR A 76 -19.29 1.10 12.13
N ALA A 77 -20.33 1.87 12.44
CA ALA A 77 -20.86 2.90 11.54
C ALA A 77 -19.81 3.99 11.24
N ARG A 78 -19.08 4.43 12.29
CA ARG A 78 -18.00 5.40 12.14
C ARG A 78 -16.86 4.90 11.25
N ALA A 79 -16.47 3.62 11.43
CA ALA A 79 -15.45 3.01 10.59
C ALA A 79 -15.88 2.93 9.12
N ARG A 80 -17.11 2.50 8.86
CA ARG A 80 -17.66 2.42 7.49
C ARG A 80 -17.66 3.78 6.81
N ASN A 81 -18.14 4.81 7.50
CA ASN A 81 -18.16 6.17 6.96
C ASN A 81 -16.75 6.69 6.65
N TRP A 82 -15.77 6.40 7.51
CA TRP A 82 -14.39 6.80 7.26
C TRP A 82 -13.78 6.02 6.09
N LEU A 83 -14.00 4.70 6.03
CA LEU A 83 -13.49 3.84 4.97
C LEU A 83 -14.10 4.16 3.59
N ALA A 84 -15.33 4.68 3.55
CA ALA A 84 -15.96 5.12 2.31
C ALA A 84 -15.17 6.23 1.59
N GLY A 85 -14.42 7.06 2.35
CA GLY A 85 -13.51 8.06 1.81
C GLY A 85 -12.11 7.54 1.47
N VAL A 86 -11.80 6.28 1.79
CA VAL A 86 -10.45 5.71 1.59
C VAL A 86 -10.48 4.74 0.42
N HIS A 87 -9.89 5.14 -0.70
CA HIS A 87 -9.87 4.34 -1.93
C HIS A 87 -8.77 3.26 -1.99
N LEU A 88 -7.96 3.13 -0.93
CA LEU A 88 -6.86 2.16 -0.86
C LEU A 88 -7.32 0.73 -0.54
N ILE A 89 -8.53 0.56 -0.01
CA ILE A 89 -9.10 -0.73 0.40
C ILE A 89 -10.43 -0.92 -0.29
N LYS A 90 -10.63 -2.10 -0.87
CA LYS A 90 -11.89 -2.50 -1.51
C LYS A 90 -12.57 -3.61 -0.70
N GLY A 91 -13.90 -3.72 -0.83
CA GLY A 91 -14.67 -4.79 -0.19
C GLY A 91 -14.55 -4.79 1.32
N THR A 92 -14.58 -3.61 1.95
CA THR A 92 -14.38 -3.47 3.40
C THR A 92 -15.56 -4.04 4.17
N VAL A 93 -15.25 -4.93 5.11
CA VAL A 93 -16.18 -5.46 6.10
C VAL A 93 -15.71 -5.02 7.48
N VAL A 94 -16.61 -4.42 8.24
CA VAL A 94 -16.35 -3.96 9.61
C VAL A 94 -17.23 -4.78 10.56
N SER A 95 -16.60 -5.45 11.53
CA SER A 95 -17.26 -6.30 12.51
C SER A 95 -16.87 -5.87 13.92
N SER A 96 -17.82 -5.87 14.82
CA SER A 96 -17.60 -5.70 16.25
C SER A 96 -17.66 -7.03 17.03
N SER A 97 -17.57 -8.17 16.33
CA SER A 97 -17.54 -9.49 16.94
C SER A 97 -16.37 -9.62 17.93
N GLY A 98 -16.66 -10.17 19.10
CA GLY A 98 -15.70 -10.29 20.18
C GLY A 98 -15.65 -9.09 21.11
N SER A 99 -16.55 -8.11 20.96
CA SER A 99 -16.80 -7.10 21.99
C SER A 99 -17.45 -7.72 23.21
N THR A 100 -17.04 -7.28 24.39
CA THR A 100 -17.58 -7.65 25.69
C THR A 100 -18.16 -6.43 26.41
N ALA A 101 -18.76 -6.63 27.59
CA ALA A 101 -19.25 -5.51 28.39
C ALA A 101 -18.13 -4.54 28.83
N ASP A 102 -16.89 -5.02 28.89
CA ASP A 102 -15.74 -4.26 29.39
C ASP A 102 -14.83 -3.74 28.28
N ARG A 103 -14.94 -4.31 27.07
CA ARG A 103 -14.07 -3.96 25.94
C ARG A 103 -14.81 -3.99 24.62
N VAL A 104 -14.57 -3.00 23.80
CA VAL A 104 -15.03 -2.96 22.41
C VAL A 104 -13.90 -3.39 21.50
N ARG A 105 -14.14 -4.45 20.73
CA ARG A 105 -13.24 -4.92 19.67
C ARG A 105 -13.87 -4.63 18.33
N VAL A 106 -13.11 -3.96 17.46
CA VAL A 106 -13.53 -3.75 16.06
C VAL A 106 -12.48 -4.32 15.13
N THR A 107 -12.94 -5.17 14.21
CA THR A 107 -12.11 -5.78 13.18
C THR A 107 -12.53 -5.23 11.82
N VAL A 108 -11.55 -4.79 11.04
CA VAL A 108 -11.71 -4.31 9.67
C VAL A 108 -11.00 -5.29 8.75
N THR A 109 -11.73 -5.83 7.78
CA THR A 109 -11.20 -6.68 6.72
C THR A 109 -11.46 -6.04 5.36
N GLY A 110 -10.62 -6.32 4.40
CA GLY A 110 -10.77 -5.85 3.03
C GLY A 110 -9.61 -6.31 2.16
N THR A 111 -9.57 -5.84 0.93
CA THR A 111 -8.49 -6.12 -0.02
C THR A 111 -7.80 -4.81 -0.40
N SER A 112 -6.46 -4.82 -0.40
CA SER A 112 -5.67 -3.71 -0.89
C SER A 112 -5.81 -3.59 -2.40
N LEU A 113 -5.63 -2.38 -2.94
CA LEU A 113 -5.41 -2.19 -4.36
C LEU A 113 -4.18 -2.98 -4.81
N SER A 114 -4.28 -3.60 -5.98
CA SER A 114 -3.18 -4.33 -6.61
C SER A 114 -2.91 -3.82 -8.02
N LEU A 115 -1.62 -3.66 -8.34
CA LEU A 115 -1.13 -3.41 -9.69
C LEU A 115 -0.99 -4.71 -10.47
N VAL A 116 -0.93 -5.86 -9.77
CA VAL A 116 -0.76 -7.17 -10.38
C VAL A 116 -2.13 -7.79 -10.62
N PRO A 117 -2.51 -8.07 -11.88
CA PRO A 117 -3.77 -8.72 -12.20
C PRO A 117 -3.85 -10.10 -11.52
N GLY A 118 -4.99 -10.40 -10.88
CA GLY A 118 -5.24 -11.68 -10.22
C GLY A 118 -4.64 -11.80 -8.81
N TRP A 119 -3.87 -10.84 -8.33
CA TRP A 119 -3.39 -10.81 -6.95
C TRP A 119 -4.21 -9.83 -6.11
N THR A 120 -4.86 -10.34 -5.09
CA THR A 120 -5.73 -9.56 -4.19
C THR A 120 -5.23 -9.68 -2.75
N PRO A 121 -4.23 -8.87 -2.34
CA PRO A 121 -3.67 -8.96 -0.99
C PRO A 121 -4.73 -8.56 0.04
N GLN A 122 -5.04 -9.48 0.93
CA GLN A 122 -6.00 -9.26 2.00
C GLN A 122 -5.40 -8.44 3.13
N VAL A 123 -6.24 -7.62 3.74
CA VAL A 123 -5.92 -6.80 4.89
C VAL A 123 -6.92 -7.12 5.99
N THR A 124 -6.43 -7.47 7.17
CA THR A 124 -7.24 -7.69 8.36
C THR A 124 -6.54 -7.03 9.53
N LYS A 125 -7.21 -6.08 10.16
CA LYS A 125 -6.73 -5.39 11.36
C LYS A 125 -7.84 -5.28 12.39
N SER A 126 -7.46 -5.43 13.65
CA SER A 126 -8.38 -5.27 14.78
C SER A 126 -7.80 -4.30 15.80
N ALA A 127 -8.67 -3.59 16.46
CA ALA A 127 -8.34 -2.76 17.60
C ALA A 127 -9.32 -3.03 18.74
N GLU A 128 -8.85 -2.90 19.95
CA GLU A 128 -9.60 -3.14 21.16
C GLU A 128 -9.38 -1.99 22.14
N VAL A 129 -10.47 -1.48 22.71
CA VAL A 129 -10.47 -0.36 23.64
C VAL A 129 -11.38 -0.72 24.82
N PRO A 130 -10.96 -0.48 26.09
CA PRO A 130 -11.83 -0.64 27.24
C PRO A 130 -13.00 0.34 27.19
N VAL A 131 -14.17 -0.12 27.63
CA VAL A 131 -15.38 0.71 27.72
C VAL A 131 -15.21 1.74 28.82
N GLU A 132 -15.48 3.02 28.51
CA GLU A 132 -15.46 4.08 29.48
C GLU A 132 -16.64 3.94 30.45
N ARG A 133 -16.32 3.73 31.72
CA ARG A 133 -17.30 3.69 32.82
C ARG A 133 -17.09 4.90 33.71
N TRP A 134 -18.16 5.56 34.04
CA TRP A 134 -18.13 6.59 35.06
C TRP A 134 -18.20 5.91 36.43
N ASP A 135 -17.06 5.72 37.08
CA ASP A 135 -17.02 5.34 38.47
C ASP A 135 -17.34 6.58 39.31
N VAL A 136 -18.57 6.64 39.79
CA VAL A 136 -18.92 7.56 40.87
C VAL A 136 -18.27 6.95 42.09
N GLY A 137 -17.07 7.44 42.43
CA GLY A 137 -16.39 7.04 43.67
C GLY A 137 -17.30 7.28 44.89
N PRO A 138 -17.04 6.55 45.97
CA PRO A 138 -17.83 6.66 47.18
C PRO A 138 -17.83 8.04 47.79
#